data_1566f58a93e7a4a678b9dd752b9d5b1c
#
_entry.id   1566f58a93e7a4a678b9dd752b9d5b1c
#
_cell.length_a   1.000
_cell.length_b   1.000
_cell.length_c   1.000
_cell.angle_alpha   90.00
_cell.angle_beta   90.00
_cell.angle_gamma   90.00
#
_symmetry.space_group_name_H-M   'P 1'
#
loop_
_entity.id
_entity.type
_entity.pdbx_description
1 polymer ?
#
loop_
_entity_poly.entity_id
_entity_poly.type
_entity_poly.pdbx_seq_one_letter_code
_entity_poly.pdbx_strand_id
1 'polypeptide(L)'
;MVGNAPNRRGTSITFLPDEEIFGTDNKFVPAKIYRMARSKAFLFKGIKIFWKCAPEVLTAGDDIPTETEFNFPNGLLDFLNYQIGTRLTINRTPFSGEAELAGDEGKVEWAITWPDDEKGFCNSYCNTVITPQGGTHEQGFRTALLKSLKEYADMANIKKAAGITAEDFLSDAAIMLSVFIRDPQFQGQTKDKLTSTKAAGLVEKAVKDSFDHWLSSDKENASALIEYVVSRAELRKKRKEEKVQNRKSPTKKLRLPGKLADCSKAAAEDTEIFIVEGDSAGGSAKQGRDRMTQAILPLRGKILNVASASLDKITQNQEIKDMIEALGCGTKDNYKEENLRYEKIIIMTDADVDGAHITSLLMTFFYQYMPKLIENGHLFIATPPLYKIVFGGKNYYALDDEEKDKILSKAKANQKPDISRFKGLGEMSALQLKETTMDKNNRVLLRVVIPTANTEEARDEAFETRRQVERLMGKDPEQRFKFIIERAKFAEDLDI
;
A
#
# COMPACT_ATOMS: atom_id res chain seq x y z
N MET A 1 -28.47 45.31 25.41
CA MET A 1 -29.57 44.50 24.81
C MET A 1 -30.22 45.33 23.72
N VAL A 2 -30.26 44.84 22.47
CA VAL A 2 -30.72 45.65 21.33
C VAL A 2 -32.22 45.38 21.03
N GLY A 3 -32.90 44.49 21.75
CA GLY A 3 -34.31 44.17 21.64
C GLY A 3 -34.62 42.67 21.64
N ASN A 4 -35.89 42.32 21.82
CA ASN A 4 -36.39 40.98 21.71
C ASN A 4 -36.79 40.70 20.25
N ALA A 5 -36.30 39.65 19.67
CA ALA A 5 -36.68 39.15 18.35
C ALA A 5 -37.67 37.96 18.53
N PRO A 6 -39.00 38.18 18.53
CA PRO A 6 -39.96 37.09 18.65
C PRO A 6 -39.76 36.13 17.49
N ASN A 7 -39.75 34.81 17.78
CA ASN A 7 -39.58 33.71 16.84
C ASN A 7 -38.11 33.50 16.29
N ARG A 8 -37.12 34.14 16.85
CA ARG A 8 -35.71 33.83 16.55
C ARG A 8 -34.98 33.35 17.81
N ARG A 9 -34.28 32.24 17.70
CA ARG A 9 -33.37 31.73 18.75
C ARG A 9 -31.96 31.75 18.20
N GLY A 10 -30.99 32.28 18.97
CA GLY A 10 -29.60 32.30 18.59
C GLY A 10 -28.83 33.49 19.12
N THR A 11 -27.54 33.47 18.89
CA THR A 11 -26.59 34.53 19.27
C THR A 11 -25.81 34.94 18.05
N SER A 12 -25.65 36.25 17.81
CA SER A 12 -24.72 36.79 16.82
C SER A 12 -23.57 37.46 17.54
N ILE A 13 -22.37 37.09 17.18
CA ILE A 13 -21.13 37.66 17.72
C ILE A 13 -20.34 38.24 16.56
N THR A 14 -20.03 39.52 16.63
CA THR A 14 -19.15 40.21 15.68
C THR A 14 -18.00 40.81 16.47
N PHE A 15 -16.77 40.58 15.96
CA PHE A 15 -15.58 41.12 16.59
C PHE A 15 -14.52 41.46 15.56
N LEU A 16 -13.65 42.39 15.90
CA LEU A 16 -12.46 42.78 15.17
C LEU A 16 -11.27 42.63 16.12
N PRO A 17 -10.16 41.96 15.72
CA PRO A 17 -8.96 41.91 16.52
C PRO A 17 -8.39 43.34 16.76
N ASP A 18 -7.97 43.61 17.96
CA ASP A 18 -7.40 44.90 18.36
C ASP A 18 -5.99 45.04 17.78
N GLU A 19 -5.72 46.14 17.07
CA GLU A 19 -4.42 46.41 16.46
C GLU A 19 -3.27 46.66 17.45
N GLU A 20 -3.57 47.18 18.64
CA GLU A 20 -2.56 47.35 19.67
C GLU A 20 -2.09 46.02 20.27
N ILE A 21 -2.99 45.02 20.32
CA ILE A 21 -2.69 43.70 20.89
C ILE A 21 -2.13 42.75 19.82
N PHE A 22 -2.72 42.73 18.63
CA PHE A 22 -2.42 41.74 17.58
C PHE A 22 -1.56 42.29 16.43
N GLY A 23 -1.21 43.58 16.47
CA GLY A 23 -0.46 44.28 15.44
C GLY A 23 -1.32 44.68 14.23
N THR A 24 -0.75 45.51 13.35
CA THR A 24 -1.46 46.05 12.16
C THR A 24 -1.77 44.99 11.09
N ASP A 25 -1.13 43.84 11.15
CA ASP A 25 -1.34 42.70 10.21
C ASP A 25 -2.27 41.60 10.78
N ASN A 26 -3.21 42.03 11.67
CA ASN A 26 -4.13 41.19 12.44
C ASN A 26 -5.25 40.51 11.63
N LYS A 27 -4.98 40.08 10.41
CA LYS A 27 -5.97 39.46 9.54
C LYS A 27 -6.19 38.00 9.93
N PHE A 28 -7.48 37.59 9.91
CA PHE A 28 -7.82 36.18 10.01
C PHE A 28 -7.30 35.40 8.79
N VAL A 29 -6.82 34.19 9.02
CA VAL A 29 -6.44 33.26 7.97
C VAL A 29 -7.64 32.38 7.62
N PRO A 30 -8.34 32.59 6.49
CA PRO A 30 -9.58 31.89 6.16
C PRO A 30 -9.44 30.37 6.22
N ALA A 31 -8.35 29.82 5.70
CA ALA A 31 -8.09 28.38 5.70
C ALA A 31 -8.02 27.77 7.10
N LYS A 32 -7.53 28.51 8.12
CA LYS A 32 -7.54 28.03 9.52
C LYS A 32 -8.94 27.96 10.08
N ILE A 33 -9.75 29.01 9.86
CA ILE A 33 -11.12 29.07 10.36
C ILE A 33 -11.99 28.02 9.66
N TYR A 34 -11.84 27.87 8.34
CA TYR A 34 -12.50 26.85 7.56
C TYR A 34 -12.25 25.44 8.11
N ARG A 35 -10.96 25.08 8.33
CA ARG A 35 -10.58 23.78 8.91
C ARG A 35 -11.14 23.59 10.30
N MET A 36 -11.11 24.65 11.12
CA MET A 36 -11.68 24.61 12.47
C MET A 36 -13.20 24.38 12.44
N ALA A 37 -13.94 25.11 11.60
CA ALA A 37 -15.38 24.96 11.45
C ALA A 37 -15.73 23.52 10.99
N ARG A 38 -15.04 23.01 9.99
CA ARG A 38 -15.20 21.62 9.52
C ARG A 38 -14.91 20.59 10.61
N SER A 39 -13.81 20.73 11.36
CA SER A 39 -13.50 19.83 12.48
C SER A 39 -14.59 19.84 13.55
N LYS A 40 -15.15 21.02 13.85
CA LYS A 40 -16.26 21.11 14.81
C LYS A 40 -17.54 20.43 14.29
N ALA A 41 -17.80 20.51 13.01
CA ALA A 41 -18.95 19.82 12.41
C ALA A 41 -18.82 18.29 12.50
N PHE A 42 -17.62 17.73 12.36
CA PHE A 42 -17.35 16.32 12.59
C PHE A 42 -17.52 15.88 14.06
N LEU A 43 -17.04 16.72 15.01
CA LEU A 43 -17.09 16.42 16.44
C LEU A 43 -18.47 16.56 17.06
N PHE A 44 -19.38 17.27 16.41
CA PHE A 44 -20.76 17.46 16.85
C PHE A 44 -21.72 16.84 15.83
N LYS A 45 -21.97 15.57 15.98
CA LYS A 45 -22.86 14.78 15.11
C LYS A 45 -24.21 15.50 14.88
N GLY A 46 -24.55 15.68 13.61
CA GLY A 46 -25.82 16.26 13.21
C GLY A 46 -25.91 17.80 13.24
N ILE A 47 -24.87 18.50 13.65
CA ILE A 47 -24.84 19.97 13.55
C ILE A 47 -24.60 20.38 12.10
N LYS A 48 -25.26 21.46 11.68
CA LYS A 48 -25.00 22.15 10.43
C LYS A 48 -24.22 23.43 10.70
N ILE A 49 -23.05 23.54 10.04
CA ILE A 49 -22.21 24.75 10.11
C ILE A 49 -22.15 25.35 8.71
N PHE A 50 -22.58 26.58 8.58
CA PHE A 50 -22.50 27.34 7.34
C PHE A 50 -21.22 28.17 7.34
N TRP A 51 -20.37 27.94 6.36
CA TRP A 51 -19.17 28.71 6.10
C TRP A 51 -19.45 29.71 4.99
N LYS A 52 -18.99 30.94 5.20
CA LYS A 52 -18.98 31.98 4.17
C LYS A 52 -17.79 32.90 4.34
N CYS A 53 -17.09 33.19 3.24
CA CYS A 53 -15.90 34.04 3.21
C CYS A 53 -15.98 35.00 2.03
N ALA A 54 -15.57 36.24 2.22
CA ALA A 54 -15.48 37.20 1.14
C ALA A 54 -14.35 36.78 0.18
N PRO A 55 -14.59 36.80 -1.16
CA PRO A 55 -13.60 36.35 -2.13
C PRO A 55 -12.25 37.11 -2.06
N GLU A 56 -12.30 38.37 -1.66
CA GLU A 56 -11.13 39.27 -1.63
C GLU A 56 -10.11 38.91 -0.55
N VAL A 57 -10.51 38.09 0.45
CA VAL A 57 -9.60 37.64 1.53
C VAL A 57 -9.00 36.25 1.26
N LEU A 58 -9.41 35.59 0.17
CA LEU A 58 -8.84 34.34 -0.28
C LEU A 58 -7.58 34.60 -1.10
N THR A 59 -6.51 33.87 -0.80
CA THR A 59 -5.25 33.96 -1.54
C THR A 59 -5.18 32.86 -2.64
N ALA A 60 -4.49 33.17 -3.73
CA ALA A 60 -4.24 32.19 -4.79
C ALA A 60 -3.44 31.00 -4.21
N GLY A 61 -4.11 29.86 -3.98
CA GLY A 61 -3.54 28.69 -3.33
C GLY A 61 -4.34 28.21 -2.12
N ASP A 62 -5.30 29.00 -1.62
CA ASP A 62 -6.28 28.54 -0.64
C ASP A 62 -7.32 27.67 -1.36
N ASP A 63 -7.18 26.35 -1.23
CA ASP A 63 -8.16 25.36 -1.75
C ASP A 63 -9.38 25.28 -0.80
N ILE A 64 -10.09 26.40 -0.66
CA ILE A 64 -11.30 26.51 0.15
C ILE A 64 -12.38 27.28 -0.63
N PRO A 65 -13.65 26.82 -0.58
CA PRO A 65 -14.76 27.50 -1.23
C PRO A 65 -15.13 28.80 -0.49
N THR A 66 -15.69 29.74 -1.21
CA THR A 66 -16.24 30.97 -0.64
C THR A 66 -17.47 30.73 0.22
N GLU A 67 -18.23 29.68 -0.05
CA GLU A 67 -19.43 29.30 0.70
C GLU A 67 -19.62 27.77 0.69
N THR A 68 -19.92 27.18 1.85
CA THR A 68 -20.25 25.75 1.95
C THR A 68 -21.00 25.44 3.26
N GLU A 69 -21.75 24.34 3.26
CA GLU A 69 -22.40 23.77 4.44
C GLU A 69 -21.63 22.51 4.88
N PHE A 70 -21.30 22.43 6.15
CA PHE A 70 -20.79 21.22 6.79
C PHE A 70 -21.92 20.53 7.55
N ASN A 71 -22.20 19.30 7.20
CA ASN A 71 -23.15 18.44 7.91
C ASN A 71 -22.67 16.99 7.81
N PHE A 72 -22.23 16.43 8.92
CA PHE A 72 -21.68 15.08 9.01
C PHE A 72 -22.54 14.22 9.96
N PRO A 73 -23.54 13.52 9.43
CA PRO A 73 -24.49 12.77 10.25
C PRO A 73 -23.88 11.59 11.00
N ASN A 74 -22.74 11.04 10.53
CA ASN A 74 -22.04 9.94 11.19
C ASN A 74 -20.86 10.41 12.05
N GLY A 75 -20.67 11.72 12.25
CA GLY A 75 -19.70 12.29 13.19
C GLY A 75 -18.26 11.86 12.94
N LEU A 76 -17.64 11.17 13.91
CA LEU A 76 -16.24 10.73 13.82
C LEU A 76 -15.99 9.69 12.72
N LEU A 77 -17.00 8.91 12.33
CA LEU A 77 -16.86 7.98 11.22
C LEU A 77 -16.66 8.74 9.89
N ASP A 78 -17.46 9.79 9.66
CA ASP A 78 -17.29 10.65 8.49
C ASP A 78 -15.93 11.35 8.52
N PHE A 79 -15.46 11.74 9.71
CA PHE A 79 -14.13 12.33 9.86
C PHE A 79 -13.00 11.34 9.56
N LEU A 80 -13.10 10.11 10.06
CA LEU A 80 -12.16 9.04 9.74
C LEU A 80 -12.10 8.80 8.23
N ASN A 81 -13.26 8.62 7.60
CA ASN A 81 -13.35 8.39 6.15
C ASN A 81 -12.76 9.56 5.34
N TYR A 82 -13.01 10.79 5.77
CA TYR A 82 -12.40 11.97 5.17
C TYR A 82 -10.87 11.97 5.27
N GLN A 83 -10.31 11.57 6.41
CA GLN A 83 -8.85 11.51 6.64
C GLN A 83 -8.19 10.32 5.92
N ILE A 84 -8.86 9.19 5.88
CA ILE A 84 -8.41 8.00 5.14
C ILE A 84 -8.46 8.27 3.63
N GLY A 85 -9.49 8.98 3.19
CA GLY A 85 -9.69 9.25 1.77
C GLY A 85 -9.80 7.94 1.00
N THR A 86 -8.80 7.65 0.17
CA THR A 86 -8.77 6.59 -0.81
C THR A 86 -7.93 5.39 -0.42
N ARG A 87 -7.31 5.48 0.73
CA ARG A 87 -6.41 4.45 1.23
C ARG A 87 -7.16 3.14 1.48
N LEU A 88 -6.56 2.05 1.07
CA LEU A 88 -7.08 0.72 1.37
C LEU A 88 -6.92 0.40 2.85
N THR A 89 -7.87 -0.35 3.39
CA THR A 89 -7.87 -0.75 4.80
C THR A 89 -7.97 -2.27 4.93
N ILE A 90 -7.40 -2.81 5.99
CA ILE A 90 -7.41 -4.26 6.30
C ILE A 90 -8.84 -4.72 6.56
N ASN A 91 -9.59 -3.95 7.34
CA ASN A 91 -11.00 -4.19 7.64
C ASN A 91 -11.89 -3.44 6.63
N ARG A 92 -12.91 -4.10 6.11
CA ARG A 92 -13.88 -3.48 5.19
C ARG A 92 -14.68 -2.38 5.86
N THR A 93 -15.09 -2.64 7.10
CA THR A 93 -15.95 -1.75 7.88
C THR A 93 -15.17 -1.24 9.08
N PRO A 94 -14.96 0.07 9.22
CA PRO A 94 -14.34 0.63 10.42
C PRO A 94 -15.09 0.21 11.69
N PHE A 95 -14.35 -0.03 12.77
CA PHE A 95 -14.96 -0.15 14.08
C PHE A 95 -15.30 1.24 14.59
N SER A 96 -16.57 1.59 14.62
CA SER A 96 -17.06 2.89 15.07
C SER A 96 -18.27 2.73 15.99
N GLY A 97 -18.41 3.69 16.89
CA GLY A 97 -19.54 3.68 17.84
C GLY A 97 -19.48 4.85 18.80
N GLU A 98 -20.49 4.88 19.66
CA GLU A 98 -20.61 5.82 20.78
C GLU A 98 -21.17 5.06 22.00
N ALA A 99 -20.75 5.47 23.19
CA ALA A 99 -21.25 4.90 24.44
C ALA A 99 -21.27 5.95 25.56
N GLU A 100 -22.25 5.84 26.43
CA GLU A 100 -22.29 6.61 27.66
C GLU A 100 -21.28 6.08 28.67
N LEU A 101 -20.61 6.98 29.37
CA LEU A 101 -19.67 6.63 30.44
C LEU A 101 -20.43 6.35 31.72
N ALA A 102 -20.01 5.32 32.45
CA ALA A 102 -20.68 4.88 33.68
C ALA A 102 -20.74 6.01 34.71
N GLY A 103 -21.89 6.15 35.42
CA GLY A 103 -22.09 7.13 36.48
C GLY A 103 -22.44 8.55 35.97
N ASP A 104 -22.99 8.67 34.76
CA ASP A 104 -23.33 9.95 34.14
C ASP A 104 -22.13 10.90 34.00
N GLU A 105 -20.93 10.30 33.85
CA GLU A 105 -19.66 11.04 33.73
C GLU A 105 -19.45 11.62 32.33
N GLY A 106 -20.32 11.28 31.34
CA GLY A 106 -20.26 11.78 29.97
C GLY A 106 -20.37 10.69 28.94
N LYS A 107 -19.74 10.88 27.77
CA LYS A 107 -19.78 9.93 26.65
C LYS A 107 -18.46 9.81 25.93
N VAL A 108 -18.27 8.70 25.25
CA VAL A 108 -17.14 8.45 24.34
C VAL A 108 -17.67 8.11 22.96
N GLU A 109 -17.01 8.62 21.93
CA GLU A 109 -17.24 8.31 20.51
C GLU A 109 -15.91 7.93 19.88
N TRP A 110 -15.92 6.93 18.99
CA TRP A 110 -14.73 6.44 18.32
C TRP A 110 -14.99 6.00 16.89
N ALA A 111 -13.93 6.04 16.09
CA ALA A 111 -13.87 5.38 14.80
C ALA A 111 -12.41 4.96 14.55
N ILE A 112 -12.20 3.70 14.18
CA ILE A 112 -10.86 3.14 13.92
C ILE A 112 -10.89 2.22 12.72
N THR A 113 -9.82 2.29 11.94
CA THR A 113 -9.52 1.36 10.85
C THR A 113 -8.02 1.14 10.74
N TRP A 114 -7.59 0.13 9.99
CA TRP A 114 -6.18 -0.22 9.80
C TRP A 114 -5.82 -0.05 8.32
N PRO A 115 -5.18 1.08 7.94
CA PRO A 115 -4.71 1.29 6.58
C PRO A 115 -3.62 0.29 6.20
N ASP A 116 -3.69 -0.20 4.97
CA ASP A 116 -2.76 -1.20 4.44
C ASP A 116 -1.35 -0.63 4.17
N ASP A 117 -1.26 0.67 3.94
CA ASP A 117 0.00 1.39 3.72
C ASP A 117 0.80 1.66 4.99
N GLU A 118 0.35 1.13 6.14
CA GLU A 118 1.00 1.24 7.46
C GLU A 118 1.21 2.69 7.94
N LYS A 119 0.43 3.66 7.41
CA LYS A 119 0.47 5.06 7.82
C LYS A 119 -0.73 5.41 8.68
N GLY A 120 -0.69 4.96 9.93
CA GLY A 120 -1.70 5.27 10.93
C GLY A 120 -1.59 6.71 11.47
N PHE A 121 -2.63 7.11 12.18
CA PHE A 121 -2.67 8.34 12.97
C PHE A 121 -3.60 8.16 14.16
N CYS A 122 -3.43 8.98 15.19
CA CYS A 122 -4.35 9.04 16.33
C CYS A 122 -4.72 10.49 16.61
N ASN A 123 -5.96 10.85 16.30
CA ASN A 123 -6.51 12.15 16.63
C ASN A 123 -7.51 11.99 17.77
N SER A 124 -7.16 12.48 18.94
CA SER A 124 -7.99 12.41 20.13
C SER A 124 -8.45 13.78 20.59
N TYR A 125 -9.64 13.80 21.18
CA TYR A 125 -10.33 15.00 21.61
C TYR A 125 -10.95 14.80 22.99
N CYS A 126 -10.88 15.85 23.82
CA CYS A 126 -11.64 15.92 25.06
C CYS A 126 -12.45 17.21 25.10
N ASN A 127 -13.79 17.09 25.25
CA ASN A 127 -14.71 18.22 25.19
C ASN A 127 -14.46 19.12 23.95
N THR A 128 -14.26 18.47 22.79
CA THR A 128 -13.94 19.06 21.48
C THR A 128 -12.58 19.76 21.36
N VAL A 129 -11.77 19.75 22.39
CA VAL A 129 -10.38 20.24 22.33
C VAL A 129 -9.48 19.10 21.91
N ILE A 130 -8.65 19.33 20.89
CA ILE A 130 -7.67 18.34 20.44
C ILE A 130 -6.63 18.10 21.52
N THR A 131 -6.23 16.85 21.72
CA THR A 131 -5.19 16.45 22.67
C THR A 131 -4.01 15.82 21.90
N PRO A 132 -3.10 16.65 21.35
CA PRO A 132 -2.01 16.14 20.48
C PRO A 132 -1.05 15.19 21.18
N GLN A 133 -0.93 15.27 22.50
CA GLN A 133 -0.13 14.37 23.32
C GLN A 133 -0.96 13.23 23.93
N GLY A 134 -2.21 13.05 23.46
CA GLY A 134 -3.10 12.01 23.93
C GLY A 134 -3.56 12.16 25.36
N GLY A 135 -3.55 11.07 26.11
CA GLY A 135 -3.88 11.06 27.52
C GLY A 135 -4.56 9.79 27.99
N THR A 136 -5.17 9.88 29.18
CA THR A 136 -5.80 8.74 29.85
C THR A 136 -6.96 8.12 29.06
N HIS A 137 -7.70 8.89 28.27
CA HIS A 137 -8.76 8.39 27.39
C HIS A 137 -8.21 7.50 26.27
N GLU A 138 -7.08 7.87 25.63
CA GLU A 138 -6.42 7.02 24.65
C GLU A 138 -5.89 5.73 25.29
N GLN A 139 -5.33 5.84 26.49
CA GLN A 139 -4.82 4.67 27.21
C GLN A 139 -5.95 3.69 27.48
N GLY A 140 -7.12 4.14 27.95
CA GLY A 140 -8.29 3.30 28.15
C GLY A 140 -8.77 2.65 26.86
N PHE A 141 -8.86 3.42 25.77
CA PHE A 141 -9.24 2.92 24.46
C PHE A 141 -8.29 1.82 23.95
N ARG A 142 -6.99 2.08 23.98
CA ARG A 142 -5.96 1.10 23.55
C ARG A 142 -5.96 -0.16 24.38
N THR A 143 -6.19 -0.02 25.69
CA THR A 143 -6.28 -1.17 26.62
C THR A 143 -7.50 -2.03 26.30
N ALA A 144 -8.67 -1.43 26.10
CA ALA A 144 -9.90 -2.12 25.73
C ALA A 144 -9.71 -2.97 24.47
N LEU A 145 -9.23 -2.34 23.39
CA LEU A 145 -9.05 -3.00 22.09
C LEU A 145 -8.05 -4.16 22.16
N LEU A 146 -6.90 -3.96 22.80
CA LEU A 146 -5.87 -5.00 22.90
C LEU A 146 -6.36 -6.20 23.73
N LYS A 147 -7.08 -5.94 24.83
CA LYS A 147 -7.64 -6.97 25.69
C LYS A 147 -8.68 -7.82 24.98
N SER A 148 -9.65 -7.18 24.33
CA SER A 148 -10.67 -7.86 23.52
C SER A 148 -10.08 -8.68 22.39
N LEU A 149 -9.09 -8.14 21.64
CA LEU A 149 -8.44 -8.88 20.56
C LEU A 149 -7.73 -10.14 21.06
N LYS A 150 -7.06 -10.06 22.21
CA LYS A 150 -6.41 -11.23 22.84
C LYS A 150 -7.43 -12.25 23.31
N GLU A 151 -8.48 -11.83 24.00
CA GLU A 151 -9.54 -12.70 24.45
C GLU A 151 -10.23 -13.42 23.27
N TYR A 152 -10.49 -12.71 22.19
CA TYR A 152 -11.05 -13.29 20.96
C TYR A 152 -10.07 -14.31 20.33
N ALA A 153 -8.79 -13.98 20.24
CA ALA A 153 -7.79 -14.87 19.68
C ALA A 153 -7.62 -16.17 20.52
N ASP A 154 -7.71 -16.07 21.83
CA ASP A 154 -7.67 -17.22 22.75
C ASP A 154 -8.92 -18.11 22.54
N MET A 155 -10.12 -17.53 22.44
CA MET A 155 -11.36 -18.26 22.13
C MET A 155 -11.30 -18.94 20.75
N ALA A 156 -10.68 -18.30 19.77
CA ALA A 156 -10.49 -18.84 18.42
C ALA A 156 -9.31 -19.83 18.32
N ASN A 157 -8.62 -20.17 19.43
CA ASN A 157 -7.43 -21.05 19.47
C ASN A 157 -6.26 -20.58 18.57
N ILE A 158 -6.09 -19.29 18.38
CA ILE A 158 -5.02 -18.73 17.56
C ILE A 158 -3.76 -18.53 18.42
N LYS A 159 -3.00 -19.60 18.66
CA LYS A 159 -1.80 -19.61 19.52
C LYS A 159 -0.75 -18.57 19.17
N LYS A 160 -0.64 -18.19 17.88
CA LYS A 160 0.31 -17.18 17.41
C LYS A 160 0.00 -15.77 17.95
N ALA A 161 -1.22 -15.51 18.34
CA ALA A 161 -1.66 -14.23 18.89
C ALA A 161 -1.21 -13.95 20.33
N ALA A 162 -0.75 -14.95 21.08
CA ALA A 162 -0.30 -14.80 22.48
C ALA A 162 0.83 -13.76 22.65
N GLY A 163 1.64 -13.53 21.61
CA GLY A 163 2.75 -12.59 21.63
C GLY A 163 2.45 -11.18 21.10
N ILE A 164 1.19 -10.86 20.81
CA ILE A 164 0.75 -9.56 20.31
C ILE A 164 0.92 -8.47 21.38
N THR A 165 1.44 -7.33 20.96
CA THR A 165 1.57 -6.11 21.79
C THR A 165 0.69 -5.00 21.23
N ALA A 166 0.49 -3.94 22.03
CA ALA A 166 -0.22 -2.74 21.56
C ALA A 166 0.48 -2.08 20.37
N GLU A 167 1.80 -2.19 20.26
CA GLU A 167 2.57 -1.70 19.12
C GLU A 167 2.22 -2.43 17.83
N ASP A 168 2.13 -3.77 17.85
CA ASP A 168 1.78 -4.57 16.67
C ASP A 168 0.36 -4.28 16.16
N PHE A 169 -0.53 -3.85 17.04
CA PHE A 169 -1.95 -3.69 16.78
C PHE A 169 -2.35 -2.26 16.43
N LEU A 170 -1.79 -1.25 17.14
CA LEU A 170 -2.33 0.11 17.12
C LEU A 170 -1.35 1.17 16.61
N SER A 171 -0.08 0.84 16.31
CA SER A 171 0.86 1.84 15.79
C SER A 171 0.48 2.38 14.43
N ASP A 172 -0.06 1.52 13.57
CA ASP A 172 -0.42 1.87 12.19
C ASP A 172 -1.95 1.99 12.00
N ALA A 173 -2.71 1.96 13.10
CA ALA A 173 -4.14 2.20 13.06
C ALA A 173 -4.46 3.70 12.87
N ALA A 174 -5.48 3.99 12.10
CA ALA A 174 -6.07 5.32 11.98
C ALA A 174 -7.21 5.44 12.99
N ILE A 175 -7.02 6.27 14.00
CA ILE A 175 -7.89 6.40 15.17
C ILE A 175 -8.43 7.81 15.27
N MET A 176 -9.74 7.91 15.40
CA MET A 176 -10.46 9.10 15.82
C MET A 176 -11.14 8.77 17.15
N LEU A 177 -10.86 9.54 18.18
CA LEU A 177 -11.42 9.34 19.53
C LEU A 177 -11.89 10.65 20.10
N SER A 178 -13.11 10.73 20.60
CA SER A 178 -13.65 11.91 21.29
C SER A 178 -14.31 11.50 22.60
N VAL A 179 -13.92 12.15 23.69
CA VAL A 179 -14.59 11.99 24.98
C VAL A 179 -15.21 13.30 25.42
N PHE A 180 -16.41 13.22 25.97
CA PHE A 180 -17.06 14.30 26.69
C PHE A 180 -17.15 13.87 28.14
N ILE A 181 -16.40 14.54 29.02
CA ILE A 181 -16.35 14.21 30.46
C ILE A 181 -16.57 15.46 31.30
N ARG A 182 -17.13 15.27 32.49
CA ARG A 182 -17.23 16.33 33.48
C ARG A 182 -15.88 16.61 34.09
N ASP A 183 -15.56 17.87 34.29
CA ASP A 183 -14.36 18.36 34.98
C ASP A 183 -13.03 17.72 34.51
N PRO A 184 -12.69 17.85 33.22
CA PRO A 184 -11.48 17.24 32.67
C PRO A 184 -10.24 17.96 33.25
N GLN A 185 -9.25 17.14 33.65
CA GLN A 185 -7.95 17.63 34.06
C GLN A 185 -6.95 17.45 32.92
N PHE A 186 -6.20 18.50 32.61
CA PHE A 186 -5.20 18.50 31.55
C PHE A 186 -3.82 18.85 32.11
N GLN A 187 -2.81 18.38 31.37
CA GLN A 187 -1.44 18.84 31.61
C GLN A 187 -1.25 20.22 30.94
N GLY A 188 -1.07 21.25 31.73
CA GLY A 188 -0.81 22.62 31.28
C GLY A 188 -2.04 23.37 30.72
N GLN A 189 -1.84 24.65 30.43
CA GLN A 189 -2.89 25.56 29.94
C GLN A 189 -3.29 25.28 28.47
N THR A 190 -2.40 24.71 27.67
CA THR A 190 -2.65 24.38 26.27
C THR A 190 -3.60 23.18 26.07
N LYS A 191 -3.84 22.41 27.17
CA LYS A 191 -4.73 21.22 27.17
C LYS A 191 -4.29 20.10 26.24
N ASP A 192 -2.97 20.00 25.99
CA ASP A 192 -2.41 19.06 25.02
C ASP A 192 -2.56 17.59 25.43
N LYS A 193 -2.70 17.31 26.72
CA LYS A 193 -2.81 15.96 27.27
C LYS A 193 -3.85 15.88 28.37
N LEU A 194 -4.78 14.91 28.22
CA LEU A 194 -5.75 14.60 29.29
C LEU A 194 -5.09 13.76 30.40
N THR A 195 -5.23 14.21 31.65
CA THR A 195 -4.63 13.54 32.83
C THR A 195 -5.66 13.01 33.82
N SER A 196 -6.97 13.18 33.57
CA SER A 196 -8.04 12.65 34.42
C SER A 196 -7.92 11.14 34.59
N THR A 197 -7.51 10.68 35.76
CA THR A 197 -7.22 9.24 36.03
C THR A 197 -8.42 8.34 35.82
N LYS A 198 -9.64 8.81 36.14
CA LYS A 198 -10.89 8.07 35.93
C LYS A 198 -11.19 7.80 34.47
N ALA A 199 -10.77 8.66 33.54
CA ALA A 199 -11.12 8.56 32.14
C ALA A 199 -10.63 7.25 31.50
N ALA A 200 -9.48 6.73 31.89
CA ALA A 200 -8.95 5.49 31.36
C ALA A 200 -9.88 4.28 31.62
N GLY A 201 -10.29 4.09 32.86
CA GLY A 201 -11.18 2.98 33.22
C GLY A 201 -12.61 3.12 32.67
N LEU A 202 -13.12 4.36 32.60
CA LEU A 202 -14.44 4.62 32.03
C LEU A 202 -14.47 4.31 30.54
N VAL A 203 -13.49 4.78 29.77
CA VAL A 203 -13.38 4.52 28.34
C VAL A 203 -13.08 3.03 28.06
N GLU A 204 -12.18 2.39 28.84
CA GLU A 204 -11.90 0.95 28.69
C GLU A 204 -13.20 0.15 28.79
N LYS A 205 -13.98 0.37 29.85
CA LYS A 205 -15.23 -0.37 30.06
C LYS A 205 -16.26 -0.12 28.96
N ALA A 206 -16.45 1.14 28.55
CA ALA A 206 -17.44 1.51 27.56
C ALA A 206 -17.13 0.95 26.15
N VAL A 207 -15.84 0.89 25.78
CA VAL A 207 -15.41 0.45 24.44
C VAL A 207 -15.28 -1.07 24.35
N LYS A 208 -14.87 -1.74 25.43
CA LYS A 208 -14.57 -3.17 25.43
C LYS A 208 -15.74 -4.00 24.92
N ASP A 209 -16.93 -3.85 25.51
CA ASP A 209 -18.10 -4.65 25.15
C ASP A 209 -18.51 -4.44 23.68
N SER A 210 -18.38 -3.21 23.18
CA SER A 210 -18.68 -2.88 21.78
C SER A 210 -17.70 -3.53 20.81
N PHE A 211 -16.41 -3.60 21.19
CA PHE A 211 -15.40 -4.21 20.33
C PHE A 211 -15.49 -5.74 20.35
N ASP A 212 -15.79 -6.35 21.50
CA ASP A 212 -16.08 -7.78 21.61
C ASP A 212 -17.25 -8.19 20.71
N HIS A 213 -18.30 -7.36 20.69
CA HIS A 213 -19.44 -7.57 19.80
C HIS A 213 -19.05 -7.41 18.32
N TRP A 214 -18.28 -6.39 17.96
CA TRP A 214 -17.81 -6.17 16.59
C TRP A 214 -16.96 -7.34 16.08
N LEU A 215 -16.01 -7.85 16.88
CA LEU A 215 -15.19 -9.02 16.55
C LEU A 215 -16.03 -10.29 16.36
N SER A 216 -17.11 -10.43 17.12
CA SER A 216 -17.97 -11.61 17.07
C SER A 216 -18.99 -11.56 15.93
N SER A 217 -19.46 -10.38 15.57
CA SER A 217 -20.49 -10.17 14.54
C SER A 217 -19.97 -10.29 13.12
N ASP A 218 -18.70 -9.93 12.87
CA ASP A 218 -18.07 -9.96 11.56
C ASP A 218 -16.77 -10.78 11.58
N LYS A 219 -16.92 -12.09 11.34
CA LYS A 219 -15.81 -13.04 11.37
C LYS A 219 -14.76 -12.77 10.28
N GLU A 220 -15.17 -12.22 9.12
CA GLU A 220 -14.23 -11.91 8.04
C GLU A 220 -13.31 -10.77 8.44
N ASN A 221 -13.87 -9.66 8.95
CA ASN A 221 -13.09 -8.54 9.45
C ASN A 221 -12.22 -8.93 10.65
N ALA A 222 -12.73 -9.72 11.59
CA ALA A 222 -11.97 -10.19 12.74
C ALA A 222 -10.79 -11.07 12.34
N SER A 223 -10.99 -11.99 11.38
CA SER A 223 -9.92 -12.86 10.86
C SER A 223 -8.85 -12.08 10.14
N ALA A 224 -9.25 -11.16 9.25
CA ALA A 224 -8.31 -10.30 8.51
C ALA A 224 -7.47 -9.44 9.48
N LEU A 225 -8.11 -8.87 10.50
CA LEU A 225 -7.43 -8.06 11.51
C LEU A 225 -6.44 -8.90 12.33
N ILE A 226 -6.82 -10.09 12.78
CA ILE A 226 -5.92 -10.97 13.55
C ILE A 226 -4.74 -11.43 12.69
N GLU A 227 -4.96 -11.84 11.46
CA GLU A 227 -3.88 -12.23 10.54
C GLU A 227 -2.89 -11.07 10.35
N TYR A 228 -3.39 -9.87 10.13
CA TYR A 228 -2.58 -8.65 10.03
C TYR A 228 -1.73 -8.45 11.29
N VAL A 229 -2.34 -8.45 12.48
CA VAL A 229 -1.63 -8.19 13.74
C VAL A 229 -0.63 -9.30 14.08
N VAL A 230 -0.95 -10.56 13.80
CA VAL A 230 -0.02 -11.70 13.96
C VAL A 230 1.19 -11.51 13.03
N SER A 231 0.98 -11.12 11.78
CA SER A 231 2.07 -10.88 10.84
C SER A 231 3.00 -9.76 11.32
N ARG A 232 2.46 -8.70 11.90
CA ARG A 232 3.22 -7.59 12.51
C ARG A 232 4.05 -8.05 13.71
N ALA A 233 3.46 -8.85 14.60
CA ALA A 233 4.16 -9.42 15.75
C ALA A 233 5.33 -10.33 15.32
N GLU A 234 5.14 -11.14 14.28
CA GLU A 234 6.19 -11.99 13.70
C GLU A 234 7.32 -11.12 13.10
N LEU A 235 6.99 -10.07 12.35
CA LEU A 235 7.98 -9.12 11.81
C LEU A 235 8.77 -8.42 12.91
N ARG A 236 8.11 -7.93 13.97
CA ARG A 236 8.78 -7.31 15.12
C ARG A 236 9.77 -8.27 15.79
N LYS A 237 9.38 -9.54 15.99
CA LYS A 237 10.26 -10.56 16.56
C LYS A 237 11.50 -10.79 15.68
N LYS A 238 11.31 -10.93 14.36
CA LYS A 238 12.42 -11.09 13.40
C LYS A 238 13.36 -9.90 13.39
N ARG A 239 12.83 -8.67 13.34
CA ARG A 239 13.67 -7.43 13.42
C ARG A 239 14.50 -7.39 14.71
N LYS A 240 13.94 -7.89 15.82
CA LYS A 240 14.66 -7.95 17.09
C LYS A 240 15.78 -8.99 17.05
N GLU A 241 15.54 -10.15 16.47
CA GLU A 241 16.54 -11.22 16.29
C GLU A 241 17.66 -10.79 15.33
N GLU A 242 17.33 -10.15 14.21
CA GLU A 242 18.29 -9.60 13.25
C GLU A 242 19.16 -8.50 13.88
N LYS A 243 18.60 -7.60 14.69
CA LYS A 243 19.35 -6.58 15.44
C LYS A 243 20.33 -7.23 16.43
N VAL A 244 19.96 -8.34 17.06
CA VAL A 244 20.84 -9.08 18.00
C VAL A 244 21.97 -9.78 17.21
N GLN A 245 21.68 -10.37 16.05
CA GLN A 245 22.69 -10.99 15.19
C GLN A 245 23.65 -9.96 14.55
N ASN A 246 23.11 -8.83 14.08
CA ASN A 246 23.94 -7.76 13.50
C ASN A 246 24.87 -7.06 14.53
N ARG A 247 24.48 -7.03 15.81
CA ARG A 247 25.39 -6.57 16.88
C ARG A 247 26.59 -7.50 17.12
N LYS A 248 26.48 -8.79 16.72
CA LYS A 248 27.56 -9.78 16.84
C LYS A 248 28.48 -9.85 15.63
N SER A 249 28.19 -9.12 14.53
CA SER A 249 29.01 -9.11 13.32
C SER A 249 29.04 -7.72 12.67
N PRO A 250 30.01 -6.84 13.04
CA PRO A 250 30.05 -5.47 12.53
C PRO A 250 30.53 -5.31 11.07
N THR A 251 30.81 -6.39 10.36
CA THR A 251 31.35 -6.34 8.98
C THR A 251 30.63 -7.32 8.05
N LYS A 252 29.32 -7.06 7.76
CA LYS A 252 28.70 -7.66 6.60
C LYS A 252 28.87 -6.73 5.40
N LYS A 253 29.99 -6.89 4.64
CA LYS A 253 30.04 -6.45 3.24
C LYS A 253 28.85 -7.09 2.52
N LEU A 254 28.09 -6.31 1.75
CA LEU A 254 27.04 -6.82 0.87
C LEU A 254 27.65 -7.94 0.01
N ARG A 255 27.33 -9.19 0.32
CA ARG A 255 27.70 -10.31 -0.54
C ARG A 255 26.61 -10.42 -1.61
N LEU A 256 26.95 -9.96 -2.80
CA LEU A 256 26.08 -10.15 -3.96
C LEU A 256 25.90 -11.65 -4.24
N PRO A 257 24.72 -12.07 -4.74
CA PRO A 257 24.45 -13.46 -5.08
C PRO A 257 25.49 -13.99 -6.07
N GLY A 258 26.06 -15.17 -5.82
CA GLY A 258 27.10 -15.75 -6.67
C GLY A 258 26.67 -16.02 -8.12
N LYS A 259 25.34 -16.16 -8.35
CA LYS A 259 24.78 -16.35 -9.70
C LYS A 259 24.56 -15.04 -10.46
N LEU A 260 24.59 -13.88 -9.79
CA LEU A 260 24.45 -12.57 -10.43
C LEU A 260 25.66 -12.28 -11.31
N ALA A 261 25.41 -12.03 -12.58
CA ALA A 261 26.41 -11.46 -13.49
C ALA A 261 26.19 -9.93 -13.54
N ASP A 262 26.86 -9.22 -12.66
CA ASP A 262 26.68 -7.78 -12.48
C ASP A 262 27.25 -6.96 -13.64
N CYS A 263 26.79 -5.70 -13.78
CA CYS A 263 27.35 -4.72 -14.72
C CYS A 263 28.51 -3.95 -14.07
N SER A 264 29.36 -3.34 -14.90
CA SER A 264 30.55 -2.63 -14.43
C SER A 264 30.25 -1.20 -13.96
N LYS A 265 29.16 -0.58 -14.43
CA LYS A 265 28.75 0.77 -14.05
C LYS A 265 28.23 0.76 -12.61
N ALA A 266 28.83 1.58 -11.75
CA ALA A 266 28.48 1.63 -10.31
C ALA A 266 27.23 2.45 -10.02
N ALA A 267 26.92 3.48 -10.84
CA ALA A 267 25.73 4.30 -10.71
C ALA A 267 24.51 3.57 -11.30
N ALA A 268 23.36 3.65 -10.63
CA ALA A 268 22.13 3.00 -11.09
C ALA A 268 21.60 3.57 -12.41
N GLU A 269 21.82 4.86 -12.66
CA GLU A 269 21.37 5.53 -13.87
C GLU A 269 21.85 4.82 -15.14
N ASP A 270 20.92 4.56 -16.05
CA ASP A 270 21.15 3.89 -17.34
C ASP A 270 21.55 2.41 -17.25
N THR A 271 21.49 1.81 -16.04
CA THR A 271 21.75 0.38 -15.83
C THR A 271 20.48 -0.44 -15.76
N GLU A 272 20.58 -1.72 -16.06
CA GLU A 272 19.47 -2.65 -16.18
C GLU A 272 19.83 -4.00 -15.59
N ILE A 273 18.89 -4.63 -14.89
CA ILE A 273 19.00 -6.02 -14.49
C ILE A 273 17.92 -6.84 -15.18
N PHE A 274 18.33 -7.91 -15.85
CA PHE A 274 17.42 -8.90 -16.43
C PHE A 274 17.28 -10.06 -15.44
N ILE A 275 16.07 -10.32 -14.99
CA ILE A 275 15.69 -11.49 -14.22
C ILE A 275 15.26 -12.54 -15.24
N VAL A 276 16.07 -13.59 -15.41
CA VAL A 276 15.97 -14.53 -16.53
C VAL A 276 15.58 -15.91 -16.02
N GLU A 277 14.64 -16.56 -16.72
CA GLU A 277 14.23 -17.91 -16.43
C GLU A 277 15.32 -18.93 -16.82
N GLY A 278 15.78 -19.68 -15.82
CA GLY A 278 16.70 -20.81 -16.01
C GLY A 278 18.15 -20.44 -16.29
N ASP A 279 19.02 -21.41 -16.09
CA ASP A 279 20.48 -21.25 -16.32
C ASP A 279 20.84 -21.24 -17.82
N SER A 280 20.05 -21.89 -18.69
CA SER A 280 20.29 -21.95 -20.15
C SER A 280 20.09 -20.57 -20.79
N ALA A 281 18.91 -19.98 -20.64
CA ALA A 281 18.63 -18.63 -21.14
C ALA A 281 19.51 -17.59 -20.44
N GLY A 282 19.78 -17.77 -19.12
CA GLY A 282 20.75 -16.97 -18.38
C GLY A 282 22.16 -17.01 -18.96
N GLY A 283 22.60 -18.16 -19.51
CA GLY A 283 23.87 -18.32 -20.20
C GLY A 283 23.95 -17.51 -21.49
N SER A 284 22.94 -17.60 -22.35
CA SER A 284 22.83 -16.82 -23.59
C SER A 284 22.75 -15.32 -23.29
N ALA A 285 21.94 -14.91 -22.30
CA ALA A 285 21.82 -13.52 -21.87
C ALA A 285 23.15 -12.96 -21.33
N LYS A 286 23.91 -13.73 -20.52
CA LYS A 286 25.24 -13.34 -20.03
C LYS A 286 26.25 -13.08 -21.15
N GLN A 287 26.17 -13.85 -22.24
CA GLN A 287 27.01 -13.67 -23.42
C GLN A 287 26.58 -12.48 -24.28
N GLY A 288 25.25 -12.28 -24.44
CA GLY A 288 24.69 -11.24 -25.31
C GLY A 288 24.66 -9.84 -24.69
N ARG A 289 24.74 -9.72 -23.35
CA ARG A 289 24.56 -8.45 -22.63
C ARG A 289 25.63 -7.41 -22.92
N ASP A 290 25.29 -6.16 -22.75
CA ASP A 290 26.27 -5.10 -22.54
C ASP A 290 26.80 -5.17 -21.10
N ARG A 291 28.08 -5.54 -20.95
CA ARG A 291 28.71 -5.70 -19.63
C ARG A 291 28.85 -4.40 -18.85
N MET A 292 28.78 -3.27 -19.51
CA MET A 292 28.89 -1.97 -18.85
C MET A 292 27.61 -1.62 -18.11
N THR A 293 26.44 -1.86 -18.72
CA THR A 293 25.16 -1.35 -18.24
C THR A 293 24.13 -2.43 -17.91
N GLN A 294 24.34 -3.68 -18.32
CA GLN A 294 23.36 -4.76 -18.16
C GLN A 294 23.85 -5.86 -17.23
N ALA A 295 23.08 -6.16 -16.19
CA ALA A 295 23.26 -7.27 -15.26
C ALA A 295 22.27 -8.41 -15.57
N ILE A 296 22.64 -9.66 -15.25
CA ILE A 296 21.81 -10.85 -15.44
C ILE A 296 21.70 -11.61 -14.12
N LEU A 297 20.49 -11.85 -13.70
CA LEU A 297 20.15 -12.70 -12.55
C LEU A 297 19.31 -13.89 -13.02
N PRO A 298 19.90 -15.08 -13.22
CA PRO A 298 19.12 -16.27 -13.57
C PRO A 298 18.38 -16.79 -12.35
N LEU A 299 17.11 -17.19 -12.57
CA LEU A 299 16.28 -17.87 -11.58
C LEU A 299 16.35 -19.39 -11.78
N ARG A 300 16.49 -20.14 -10.71
CA ARG A 300 16.49 -21.60 -10.74
C ARG A 300 15.09 -22.14 -10.47
N GLY A 301 14.28 -22.19 -11.51
CA GLY A 301 12.88 -22.62 -11.45
C GLY A 301 11.92 -21.56 -10.95
N LYS A 302 10.69 -21.99 -10.67
CA LYS A 302 9.59 -21.11 -10.22
C LYS A 302 9.89 -20.58 -8.83
N ILE A 303 9.76 -19.27 -8.64
CA ILE A 303 9.86 -18.66 -7.31
C ILE A 303 8.66 -19.04 -6.45
N LEU A 304 8.82 -18.90 -5.15
CA LEU A 304 7.74 -19.12 -4.19
C LEU A 304 6.61 -18.10 -4.40
N ASN A 305 5.36 -18.56 -4.44
CA ASN A 305 4.20 -17.67 -4.43
C ASN A 305 4.09 -16.97 -3.07
N VAL A 306 4.45 -15.69 -3.02
CA VAL A 306 4.49 -14.89 -1.79
C VAL A 306 3.10 -14.56 -1.26
N ALA A 307 2.06 -14.57 -2.09
CA ALA A 307 0.69 -14.28 -1.67
C ALA A 307 0.08 -15.45 -0.85
N SER A 308 0.52 -16.69 -1.11
CA SER A 308 0.02 -17.87 -0.39
C SER A 308 0.99 -18.43 0.64
N ALA A 309 2.26 -18.05 0.62
CA ALA A 309 3.29 -18.58 1.51
C ALA A 309 3.33 -17.88 2.87
N SER A 310 3.82 -18.61 3.88
CA SER A 310 4.12 -18.00 5.18
C SER A 310 5.41 -17.17 5.11
N LEU A 311 5.50 -16.13 5.95
CA LEU A 311 6.68 -15.26 6.04
C LEU A 311 7.99 -16.05 6.24
N ASP A 312 7.94 -17.16 7.01
CA ASP A 312 9.11 -18.00 7.22
C ASP A 312 9.61 -18.65 5.94
N LYS A 313 8.70 -19.17 5.12
CA LYS A 313 9.05 -19.74 3.82
C LYS A 313 9.62 -18.68 2.87
N ILE A 314 9.04 -17.48 2.85
CA ILE A 314 9.49 -16.37 2.02
C ILE A 314 10.91 -15.95 2.40
N THR A 315 11.16 -15.78 3.71
CA THR A 315 12.48 -15.38 4.21
C THR A 315 13.54 -16.47 4.11
N GLN A 316 13.18 -17.74 3.94
CA GLN A 316 14.10 -18.86 3.72
C GLN A 316 14.34 -19.13 2.24
N ASN A 317 13.48 -18.64 1.35
CA ASN A 317 13.61 -18.88 -0.08
C ASN A 317 14.84 -18.16 -0.66
N GLN A 318 15.76 -18.95 -1.25
CA GLN A 318 17.02 -18.42 -1.75
C GLN A 318 16.86 -17.52 -2.97
N GLU A 319 15.91 -17.82 -3.88
CA GLU A 319 15.67 -17.01 -5.08
C GLU A 319 15.18 -15.60 -4.71
N ILE A 320 14.29 -15.52 -3.71
CA ILE A 320 13.78 -14.24 -3.18
C ILE A 320 14.88 -13.46 -2.49
N LYS A 321 15.73 -14.13 -1.68
CA LYS A 321 16.89 -13.47 -1.06
C LYS A 321 17.85 -12.91 -2.09
N ASP A 322 18.17 -13.71 -3.09
CA ASP A 322 19.09 -13.31 -4.16
C ASP A 322 18.57 -12.10 -4.92
N MET A 323 17.26 -12.04 -5.20
CA MET A 323 16.65 -10.85 -5.83
C MET A 323 16.76 -9.61 -4.93
N ILE A 324 16.39 -9.72 -3.66
CA ILE A 324 16.44 -8.59 -2.71
C ILE A 324 17.89 -8.09 -2.57
N GLU A 325 18.86 -8.99 -2.45
CA GLU A 325 20.27 -8.64 -2.34
C GLU A 325 20.81 -8.04 -3.65
N ALA A 326 20.41 -8.58 -4.81
CA ALA A 326 20.84 -8.06 -6.11
C ALA A 326 20.31 -6.63 -6.33
N LEU A 327 19.05 -6.35 -5.97
CA LEU A 327 18.44 -5.03 -6.15
C LEU A 327 18.94 -4.00 -5.12
N GLY A 328 19.25 -4.40 -3.90
CA GLY A 328 19.87 -3.58 -2.86
C GLY A 328 18.95 -2.57 -2.16
N CYS A 329 17.76 -2.31 -2.69
CA CYS A 329 16.84 -1.25 -2.20
C CYS A 329 16.00 -1.67 -0.98
N GLY A 330 16.06 -2.93 -0.55
CA GLY A 330 15.22 -3.45 0.53
C GLY A 330 13.77 -3.73 0.10
N THR A 331 12.91 -4.06 1.05
CA THR A 331 11.49 -4.40 0.80
C THR A 331 10.58 -3.70 1.79
N LYS A 332 9.33 -3.44 1.42
CA LYS A 332 8.29 -2.83 2.28
C LYS A 332 8.83 -1.59 3.01
N ASP A 333 8.75 -1.57 4.36
CA ASP A 333 9.20 -0.45 5.20
C ASP A 333 10.71 -0.17 5.12
N ASN A 334 11.50 -1.14 4.69
CA ASN A 334 12.95 -0.99 4.53
C ASN A 334 13.34 -0.59 3.10
N TYR A 335 12.36 -0.35 2.23
CA TYR A 335 12.61 0.10 0.87
C TYR A 335 13.20 1.51 0.86
N LYS A 336 14.33 1.66 0.18
CA LYS A 336 15.04 2.92 -0.01
C LYS A 336 15.44 3.06 -1.46
N GLU A 337 14.84 4.00 -2.15
CA GLU A 337 15.10 4.28 -3.56
C GLU A 337 16.55 4.58 -3.84
N GLU A 338 17.18 5.35 -2.96
CA GLU A 338 18.59 5.73 -3.08
C GLU A 338 19.57 4.54 -3.09
N ASN A 339 19.12 3.37 -2.61
CA ASN A 339 19.92 2.13 -2.59
C ASN A 339 19.62 1.20 -3.77
N LEU A 340 18.71 1.58 -4.66
CA LEU A 340 18.39 0.80 -5.85
C LEU A 340 19.61 0.78 -6.78
N ARG A 341 20.07 -0.45 -7.13
CA ARG A 341 21.31 -0.65 -7.88
C ARG A 341 21.15 -0.56 -9.39
N TYR A 342 19.92 -0.66 -9.89
CA TYR A 342 19.62 -0.62 -11.32
C TYR A 342 18.42 0.26 -11.60
N GLU A 343 18.51 1.08 -12.65
CA GLU A 343 17.40 1.94 -13.06
C GLU A 343 16.21 1.13 -13.57
N LYS A 344 16.45 0.04 -14.30
CA LYS A 344 15.39 -0.82 -14.85
C LYS A 344 15.56 -2.26 -14.38
N ILE A 345 14.46 -2.85 -13.93
CA ILE A 345 14.33 -4.27 -13.61
C ILE A 345 13.45 -4.88 -14.70
N ILE A 346 13.99 -5.84 -15.43
CA ILE A 346 13.37 -6.42 -16.61
C ILE A 346 13.15 -7.90 -16.38
N ILE A 347 11.90 -8.33 -16.33
CA ILE A 347 11.51 -9.75 -16.28
C ILE A 347 11.60 -10.29 -17.69
N MET A 348 12.36 -11.37 -17.89
CA MET A 348 12.59 -12.00 -19.17
C MET A 348 12.41 -13.52 -19.02
N THR A 349 11.25 -14.03 -19.42
CA THR A 349 10.81 -15.42 -19.33
C THR A 349 10.48 -15.96 -20.71
N ASP A 350 10.39 -17.28 -20.82
CA ASP A 350 9.94 -17.96 -22.02
C ASP A 350 8.51 -17.56 -22.39
N ALA A 351 8.19 -17.59 -23.68
CA ALA A 351 6.85 -17.23 -24.18
C ALA A 351 5.90 -18.46 -24.14
N ASP A 352 5.94 -19.20 -23.05
CA ASP A 352 5.08 -20.38 -22.80
C ASP A 352 4.29 -20.22 -21.49
N VAL A 353 3.48 -21.22 -21.16
CA VAL A 353 2.64 -21.21 -19.95
C VAL A 353 3.46 -21.19 -18.65
N ASP A 354 4.64 -21.80 -18.65
CA ASP A 354 5.52 -21.82 -17.49
C ASP A 354 6.18 -20.46 -17.28
N GLY A 355 6.66 -19.81 -18.34
CA GLY A 355 7.20 -18.47 -18.31
C GLY A 355 6.15 -17.42 -17.90
N ALA A 356 4.92 -17.54 -18.40
CA ALA A 356 3.81 -16.69 -17.96
C ALA A 356 3.50 -16.86 -16.46
N HIS A 357 3.62 -18.08 -15.94
CA HIS A 357 3.46 -18.36 -14.51
C HIS A 357 4.60 -17.73 -13.69
N ILE A 358 5.85 -17.86 -14.12
CA ILE A 358 7.02 -17.24 -13.46
C ILE A 358 6.86 -15.72 -13.45
N THR A 359 6.47 -15.12 -14.56
CA THR A 359 6.18 -13.68 -14.65
C THR A 359 5.10 -13.25 -13.66
N SER A 360 4.00 -14.02 -13.54
CA SER A 360 2.93 -13.75 -12.58
C SER A 360 3.40 -13.83 -11.13
N LEU A 361 4.27 -14.80 -10.80
CA LEU A 361 4.87 -14.94 -9.47
C LEU A 361 5.80 -13.76 -9.15
N LEU A 362 6.62 -13.34 -10.11
CA LEU A 362 7.52 -12.19 -9.97
C LEU A 362 6.73 -10.88 -9.81
N MET A 363 5.71 -10.65 -10.64
CA MET A 363 4.84 -9.48 -10.51
C MET A 363 4.16 -9.45 -9.14
N THR A 364 3.68 -10.61 -8.64
CA THR A 364 3.08 -10.72 -7.30
C THR A 364 4.10 -10.37 -6.21
N PHE A 365 5.34 -10.83 -6.34
CA PHE A 365 6.42 -10.48 -5.42
C PHE A 365 6.68 -8.96 -5.41
N PHE A 366 6.87 -8.33 -6.57
CA PHE A 366 7.12 -6.91 -6.66
C PHE A 366 5.93 -6.09 -6.16
N TYR A 367 4.72 -6.49 -6.50
CA TYR A 367 3.49 -5.83 -6.05
C TYR A 367 3.35 -5.82 -4.52
N GLN A 368 3.62 -6.95 -3.85
CA GLN A 368 3.43 -7.07 -2.41
C GLN A 368 4.63 -6.60 -1.57
N TYR A 369 5.85 -6.69 -2.10
CA TYR A 369 7.06 -6.43 -1.34
C TYR A 369 7.83 -5.19 -1.78
N MET A 370 7.66 -4.73 -3.01
CA MET A 370 8.33 -3.56 -3.56
C MET A 370 7.40 -2.70 -4.43
N PRO A 371 6.18 -2.31 -3.95
CA PRO A 371 5.22 -1.55 -4.77
C PRO A 371 5.78 -0.22 -5.26
N LYS A 372 6.59 0.46 -4.46
CA LYS A 372 7.25 1.72 -4.85
C LYS A 372 8.14 1.58 -6.08
N LEU A 373 8.75 0.43 -6.29
CA LEU A 373 9.55 0.14 -7.46
C LEU A 373 8.68 0.15 -8.75
N ILE A 374 7.42 -0.30 -8.65
CA ILE A 374 6.46 -0.24 -9.74
C ILE A 374 5.94 1.19 -9.92
N GLU A 375 5.54 1.86 -8.83
CA GLU A 375 5.06 3.25 -8.82
C GLU A 375 6.06 4.20 -9.46
N ASN A 376 7.35 4.04 -9.14
CA ASN A 376 8.44 4.85 -9.67
C ASN A 376 8.86 4.44 -11.10
N GLY A 377 8.27 3.36 -11.65
CA GLY A 377 8.41 2.99 -13.05
C GLY A 377 9.68 2.21 -13.39
N HIS A 378 10.22 1.46 -12.45
CA HIS A 378 11.44 0.68 -12.63
C HIS A 378 11.20 -0.74 -13.15
N LEU A 379 9.96 -1.28 -13.09
CA LEU A 379 9.65 -2.65 -13.45
C LEU A 379 9.12 -2.78 -14.87
N PHE A 380 9.72 -3.70 -15.64
CA PHE A 380 9.39 -3.96 -17.03
C PHE A 380 9.32 -5.47 -17.31
N ILE A 381 8.57 -5.84 -18.35
CA ILE A 381 8.54 -7.18 -18.93
C ILE A 381 9.13 -7.10 -20.32
N ALA A 382 10.09 -7.96 -20.63
CA ALA A 382 10.64 -8.09 -21.97
C ALA A 382 9.67 -8.89 -22.86
N THR A 383 9.58 -8.51 -24.12
CA THR A 383 8.82 -9.21 -25.15
C THR A 383 9.76 -9.78 -26.21
N PRO A 384 10.35 -10.97 -26.00
CA PRO A 384 11.18 -11.62 -26.99
C PRO A 384 10.32 -12.00 -28.22
N PRO A 385 10.90 -12.04 -29.44
CA PRO A 385 10.16 -12.41 -30.65
C PRO A 385 9.80 -13.90 -30.63
N LEU A 386 8.62 -14.22 -31.17
CA LEU A 386 8.16 -15.59 -31.35
C LEU A 386 8.71 -16.22 -32.64
N TYR A 387 9.00 -15.39 -33.66
CA TYR A 387 9.40 -15.87 -34.98
C TYR A 387 10.69 -15.23 -35.45
N LYS A 388 11.51 -16.08 -36.09
CA LYS A 388 12.62 -15.66 -36.96
C LYS A 388 12.25 -15.98 -38.41
N ILE A 389 12.35 -15.00 -39.29
CA ILE A 389 12.00 -15.11 -40.71
C ILE A 389 13.24 -14.71 -41.51
N VAL A 390 13.69 -15.59 -42.38
CA VAL A 390 14.89 -15.37 -43.18
C VAL A 390 14.50 -15.31 -44.68
N PHE A 391 14.72 -14.16 -45.30
CA PHE A 391 14.58 -14.03 -46.76
C PHE A 391 15.48 -12.89 -47.27
N GLY A 392 15.91 -13.01 -48.56
CA GLY A 392 16.79 -11.99 -49.16
C GLY A 392 18.13 -11.82 -48.41
N GLY A 393 18.62 -12.88 -47.73
CA GLY A 393 19.89 -12.81 -46.98
C GLY A 393 19.81 -12.00 -45.67
N LYS A 394 18.63 -11.64 -45.23
CA LYS A 394 18.39 -10.88 -43.98
C LYS A 394 17.52 -11.65 -43.00
N ASN A 395 17.81 -11.47 -41.71
CA ASN A 395 16.96 -11.98 -40.63
C ASN A 395 15.95 -10.90 -40.25
N TYR A 396 14.70 -11.31 -40.10
CA TYR A 396 13.61 -10.51 -39.55
C TYR A 396 13.06 -11.24 -38.34
N TYR A 397 12.55 -10.49 -37.37
CA TYR A 397 11.97 -11.03 -36.16
C TYR A 397 10.56 -10.49 -35.99
N ALA A 398 9.61 -11.35 -35.56
CA ALA A 398 8.24 -10.96 -35.32
C ALA A 398 7.84 -11.36 -33.89
N LEU A 399 7.16 -10.45 -33.19
CA LEU A 399 6.68 -10.65 -31.82
C LEU A 399 5.46 -11.58 -31.79
N ASP A 400 4.61 -11.50 -32.83
CA ASP A 400 3.34 -12.23 -32.95
C ASP A 400 3.05 -12.64 -34.39
N ASP A 401 1.90 -13.29 -34.60
CA ASP A 401 1.45 -13.71 -35.93
C ASP A 401 1.11 -12.56 -36.86
N GLU A 402 0.56 -11.47 -36.32
CA GLU A 402 0.26 -10.28 -37.13
C GLU A 402 1.53 -9.65 -37.72
N GLU A 403 2.56 -9.52 -36.88
CA GLU A 403 3.83 -8.95 -37.33
C GLU A 403 4.55 -9.89 -38.30
N LYS A 404 4.47 -11.20 -38.06
CA LYS A 404 4.95 -12.22 -39.00
C LYS A 404 4.32 -12.05 -40.37
N ASP A 405 2.99 -11.93 -40.45
CA ASP A 405 2.27 -11.80 -41.73
C ASP A 405 2.59 -10.44 -42.41
N LYS A 406 2.74 -9.36 -41.65
CA LYS A 406 3.21 -8.07 -42.16
C LYS A 406 4.62 -8.16 -42.74
N ILE A 407 5.52 -8.94 -42.13
CA ILE A 407 6.88 -9.15 -42.63
C ILE A 407 6.85 -10.01 -43.89
N LEU A 408 6.06 -11.08 -43.90
CA LEU A 408 5.92 -11.99 -45.07
C LEU A 408 5.33 -11.27 -46.30
N SER A 409 4.42 -10.32 -46.08
CA SER A 409 3.86 -9.52 -47.17
C SER A 409 4.89 -8.65 -47.91
N LYS A 410 6.05 -8.36 -47.28
CA LYS A 410 7.15 -7.60 -47.87
C LYS A 410 8.11 -8.50 -48.70
N ALA A 411 7.96 -9.81 -48.64
CA ALA A 411 8.79 -10.75 -49.38
C ALA A 411 8.39 -10.70 -50.86
N LYS A 412 9.37 -10.64 -51.77
CA LYS A 412 9.14 -10.66 -53.22
C LYS A 412 8.76 -12.10 -53.66
N ALA A 413 7.98 -12.20 -54.73
CA ALA A 413 7.49 -13.50 -55.25
C ALA A 413 8.59 -14.56 -55.54
N ASN A 414 9.83 -14.12 -55.73
CA ASN A 414 10.98 -15.01 -55.98
C ASN A 414 11.77 -15.38 -54.72
N GLN A 415 11.35 -14.93 -53.54
CA GLN A 415 12.00 -15.24 -52.29
C GLN A 415 11.14 -16.21 -51.50
N LYS A 416 11.72 -17.37 -51.16
CA LYS A 416 11.08 -18.31 -50.22
C LYS A 416 11.51 -17.94 -48.80
N PRO A 417 10.61 -17.42 -47.94
CA PRO A 417 10.91 -17.18 -46.55
C PRO A 417 11.13 -18.51 -45.81
N ASP A 418 12.21 -18.57 -45.03
CA ASP A 418 12.42 -19.62 -44.04
C ASP A 418 11.95 -19.10 -42.69
N ILE A 419 10.97 -19.80 -42.07
CA ILE A 419 10.32 -19.35 -40.84
C ILE A 419 10.64 -20.36 -39.75
N SER A 420 11.26 -19.86 -38.68
CA SER A 420 11.53 -20.62 -37.44
C SER A 420 10.75 -20.00 -36.28
N ARG A 421 10.04 -20.82 -35.51
CA ARG A 421 9.36 -20.38 -34.27
C ARG A 421 10.27 -20.72 -33.09
N PHE A 422 10.52 -19.74 -32.21
CA PHE A 422 11.19 -19.96 -30.94
C PHE A 422 10.18 -20.48 -29.92
N LYS A 423 10.47 -21.60 -29.27
CA LYS A 423 9.67 -22.14 -28.17
C LYS A 423 10.05 -21.51 -26.82
N GLY A 424 11.28 -21.01 -26.70
CA GLY A 424 11.77 -20.34 -25.52
C GLY A 424 13.11 -19.63 -25.74
N LEU A 425 13.52 -18.84 -24.76
CA LEU A 425 14.78 -18.07 -24.78
C LEU A 425 16.03 -18.96 -24.90
N GLY A 426 15.93 -20.21 -24.45
CA GLY A 426 17.03 -21.19 -24.54
C GLY A 426 17.36 -21.62 -25.95
N GLU A 427 16.43 -21.44 -26.91
CA GLU A 427 16.63 -21.72 -28.35
C GLU A 427 17.28 -20.54 -29.08
N MET A 428 17.31 -19.36 -28.47
CA MET A 428 17.93 -18.17 -29.05
C MET A 428 19.42 -18.16 -28.79
N SER A 429 20.21 -17.94 -29.84
CA SER A 429 21.63 -17.66 -29.66
C SER A 429 21.85 -16.33 -28.92
N ALA A 430 23.01 -16.17 -28.28
CA ALA A 430 23.36 -14.95 -27.57
C ALA A 430 23.26 -13.68 -28.45
N LEU A 431 23.59 -13.81 -29.76
CA LEU A 431 23.46 -12.72 -30.72
C LEU A 431 22.01 -12.36 -31.00
N GLN A 432 21.15 -13.34 -31.23
CA GLN A 432 19.74 -13.14 -31.47
C GLN A 432 19.07 -12.47 -30.26
N LEU A 433 19.34 -12.98 -29.05
CA LEU A 433 18.81 -12.40 -27.81
C LEU A 433 19.30 -10.95 -27.61
N LYS A 434 20.56 -10.67 -27.95
CA LYS A 434 21.11 -9.32 -27.94
C LYS A 434 20.35 -8.40 -28.88
N GLU A 435 20.23 -8.78 -30.16
CA GLU A 435 19.67 -7.95 -31.22
C GLU A 435 18.17 -7.65 -31.04
N THR A 436 17.41 -8.58 -30.45
CA THR A 436 15.95 -8.50 -30.38
C THR A 436 15.43 -8.01 -29.03
N THR A 437 16.04 -8.46 -27.92
CA THR A 437 15.46 -8.33 -26.57
C THR A 437 16.31 -7.46 -25.64
N MET A 438 17.62 -7.43 -25.85
CA MET A 438 18.52 -6.73 -24.93
C MET A 438 19.02 -5.38 -25.48
N ASP A 439 19.10 -5.18 -26.80
CA ASP A 439 19.49 -3.91 -27.39
C ASP A 439 18.44 -2.85 -27.14
N LYS A 440 18.84 -1.78 -26.46
CA LYS A 440 17.98 -0.65 -26.09
C LYS A 440 17.27 0.01 -27.29
N ASN A 441 17.85 -0.08 -28.49
CA ASN A 441 17.31 0.55 -29.69
C ASN A 441 16.25 -0.29 -30.42
N ASN A 442 16.28 -1.61 -30.26
CA ASN A 442 15.48 -2.53 -31.06
C ASN A 442 14.40 -3.29 -30.26
N ARG A 443 14.55 -3.34 -28.95
CA ARG A 443 13.67 -4.12 -28.08
C ARG A 443 12.35 -3.41 -27.77
N VAL A 444 11.34 -4.20 -27.45
CA VAL A 444 10.08 -3.74 -26.84
C VAL A 444 10.05 -4.15 -25.39
N LEU A 445 9.74 -3.22 -24.50
CA LEU A 445 9.53 -3.47 -23.07
C LEU A 445 8.13 -3.01 -22.68
N LEU A 446 7.39 -3.86 -21.97
CA LEU A 446 6.11 -3.50 -21.34
C LEU A 446 6.40 -2.98 -19.93
N ARG A 447 6.04 -1.74 -19.67
CA ARG A 447 6.14 -1.17 -18.33
C ARG A 447 5.01 -1.69 -17.46
N VAL A 448 5.36 -2.24 -16.30
CA VAL A 448 4.35 -2.62 -15.31
C VAL A 448 3.89 -1.37 -14.58
N VAL A 449 2.58 -1.21 -14.48
CA VAL A 449 1.95 -0.09 -13.76
C VAL A 449 0.93 -0.62 -12.77
N ILE A 450 0.76 0.10 -11.68
CA ILE A 450 -0.32 -0.13 -10.73
C ILE A 450 -1.16 1.15 -10.67
N PRO A 451 -2.49 1.03 -10.52
CA PRO A 451 -3.35 2.20 -10.38
C PRO A 451 -2.92 3.01 -9.16
N THR A 452 -2.68 4.30 -9.35
CA THR A 452 -2.37 5.24 -8.26
C THR A 452 -3.64 5.96 -7.86
N ALA A 453 -4.00 5.87 -6.58
CA ALA A 453 -5.30 6.26 -6.03
C ALA A 453 -5.55 7.79 -5.99
N ASN A 454 -5.27 8.52 -7.07
CA ASN A 454 -5.44 9.97 -7.14
C ASN A 454 -6.86 10.43 -7.52
N THR A 455 -7.71 9.53 -8.03
CA THR A 455 -9.11 9.77 -8.38
C THR A 455 -10.00 8.67 -7.84
N GLU A 456 -11.32 8.87 -7.80
CA GLU A 456 -12.29 7.86 -7.33
C GLU A 456 -12.28 6.61 -8.24
N GLU A 457 -12.19 6.80 -9.55
CA GLU A 457 -12.08 5.72 -10.54
C GLU A 457 -10.78 4.91 -10.37
N ALA A 458 -9.65 5.58 -10.13
CA ALA A 458 -8.37 4.90 -9.90
C ALA A 458 -8.33 4.13 -8.55
N ARG A 459 -9.22 4.44 -7.62
CA ARG A 459 -9.42 3.71 -6.35
C ARG A 459 -10.10 2.38 -6.58
N ASP A 460 -11.20 2.42 -7.34
CA ASP A 460 -11.96 1.22 -7.68
C ASP A 460 -11.06 0.27 -8.48
N GLU A 461 -10.24 0.81 -9.39
CA GLU A 461 -9.28 0.03 -10.16
C GLU A 461 -8.17 -0.56 -9.27
N ALA A 462 -7.64 0.20 -8.29
CA ALA A 462 -6.65 -0.30 -7.34
C ALA A 462 -7.25 -1.39 -6.42
N PHE A 463 -8.49 -1.21 -5.99
CA PHE A 463 -9.21 -2.21 -5.21
C PHE A 463 -9.46 -3.49 -6.00
N GLU A 464 -9.93 -3.36 -7.26
CA GLU A 464 -10.14 -4.51 -8.13
C GLU A 464 -8.81 -5.20 -8.46
N THR A 465 -7.73 -4.46 -8.70
CA THR A 465 -6.39 -5.03 -8.92
C THR A 465 -5.95 -5.86 -7.71
N ARG A 466 -6.08 -5.35 -6.49
CA ARG A 466 -5.76 -6.09 -5.27
C ARG A 466 -6.62 -7.33 -5.13
N ARG A 467 -7.93 -7.21 -5.33
CA ARG A 467 -8.87 -8.32 -5.27
C ARG A 467 -8.54 -9.40 -6.28
N GLN A 468 -8.14 -9.04 -7.51
CA GLN A 468 -7.72 -9.99 -8.53
C GLN A 468 -6.42 -10.69 -8.16
N VAL A 469 -5.42 -9.97 -7.65
CA VAL A 469 -4.17 -10.58 -7.17
C VAL A 469 -4.45 -11.57 -6.03
N GLU A 470 -5.29 -11.21 -5.07
CA GLU A 470 -5.66 -12.10 -3.97
C GLU A 470 -6.48 -13.30 -4.44
N ARG A 471 -7.44 -13.10 -5.35
CA ARG A 471 -8.26 -14.15 -5.95
C ARG A 471 -7.42 -15.17 -6.74
N LEU A 472 -6.43 -14.69 -7.52
CA LEU A 472 -5.64 -15.54 -8.39
C LEU A 472 -4.42 -16.15 -7.71
N MET A 473 -3.75 -15.40 -6.83
CA MET A 473 -2.49 -15.79 -6.22
C MET A 473 -2.61 -16.14 -4.73
N GLY A 474 -3.72 -15.82 -4.07
CA GLY A 474 -3.97 -16.07 -2.65
C GLY A 474 -4.03 -17.54 -2.28
N LYS A 475 -4.23 -17.81 -0.98
CA LYS A 475 -4.23 -19.18 -0.42
C LYS A 475 -5.45 -20.01 -0.82
N ASP A 476 -6.58 -19.37 -1.13
CA ASP A 476 -7.84 -20.04 -1.41
C ASP A 476 -7.92 -20.55 -2.85
N PRO A 477 -7.87 -21.90 -3.10
CA PRO A 477 -7.96 -22.46 -4.44
C PRO A 477 -9.37 -22.33 -5.05
N GLU A 478 -10.42 -22.21 -4.22
CA GLU A 478 -11.80 -22.11 -4.69
C GLU A 478 -12.02 -20.80 -5.47
N GLN A 479 -11.38 -19.72 -5.04
CA GLN A 479 -11.45 -18.44 -5.75
C GLN A 479 -10.86 -18.51 -7.16
N ARG A 480 -9.72 -19.21 -7.31
CA ARG A 480 -9.11 -19.46 -8.63
C ARG A 480 -10.00 -20.33 -9.52
N PHE A 481 -10.57 -21.38 -8.93
CA PHE A 481 -11.46 -22.28 -9.65
C PHE A 481 -12.71 -21.55 -10.18
N LYS A 482 -13.34 -20.71 -9.35
CA LYS A 482 -14.47 -19.86 -9.77
C LYS A 482 -14.07 -18.92 -10.92
N PHE A 483 -12.91 -18.29 -10.83
CA PHE A 483 -12.40 -17.41 -11.89
C PHE A 483 -12.20 -18.16 -13.20
N ILE A 484 -11.60 -19.36 -13.16
CA ILE A 484 -11.37 -20.19 -14.34
C ILE A 484 -12.71 -20.56 -15.00
N ILE A 485 -13.71 -21.01 -14.23
CA ILE A 485 -15.04 -21.33 -14.77
C ILE A 485 -15.70 -20.10 -15.41
N GLU A 486 -15.66 -18.94 -14.75
CA GLU A 486 -16.25 -17.71 -15.26
C GLU A 486 -15.62 -17.26 -16.58
N ARG A 487 -14.32 -17.51 -16.76
CA ARG A 487 -13.52 -17.06 -17.91
C ARG A 487 -13.27 -18.15 -18.96
N ALA A 488 -13.57 -19.41 -18.69
CA ALA A 488 -13.29 -20.54 -19.59
C ALA A 488 -13.86 -20.34 -21.01
N LYS A 489 -15.02 -19.67 -21.12
CA LYS A 489 -15.65 -19.38 -22.42
C LYS A 489 -14.92 -18.34 -23.29
N PHE A 490 -13.97 -17.61 -22.71
CA PHE A 490 -13.15 -16.60 -23.41
C PHE A 490 -11.72 -17.07 -23.65
N ALA A 491 -11.39 -18.31 -23.25
CA ALA A 491 -10.08 -18.87 -23.50
C ALA A 491 -9.99 -19.27 -24.99
N GLU A 492 -9.22 -18.50 -25.73
CA GLU A 492 -8.77 -18.79 -27.08
C GLU A 492 -7.35 -19.35 -26.97
N ASP A 493 -6.96 -20.31 -27.79
CA ASP A 493 -5.63 -20.95 -27.80
C ASP A 493 -5.21 -21.64 -26.48
N LEU A 494 -5.97 -22.65 -26.09
CA LEU A 494 -5.49 -23.58 -25.07
C LEU A 494 -4.47 -24.53 -25.74
N ASP A 495 -3.19 -24.41 -25.34
CA ASP A 495 -2.18 -25.44 -25.60
C ASP A 495 -2.60 -26.72 -24.84
N ILE A 496 -3.32 -27.63 -25.51
CA ILE A 496 -3.74 -28.91 -24.97
C ILE A 496 -2.74 -29.98 -25.43
#